data_743b4f5e22f1fa2af17a0b239861b598
#
_entry.id   743b4f5e22f1fa2af17a0b239861b598
#
_cell.length_a   1.000
_cell.length_b   1.000
_cell.length_c   1.000
_cell.angle_alpha   90.00
_cell.angle_beta   90.00
_cell.angle_gamma   90.00
#
_symmetry.space_group_name_H-M   'P 1'
#
loop_
_entity.id
_entity.type
_entity.pdbx_description
1 polymer ?
#
loop_
_entity_poly.entity_id
_entity_poly.type
_entity_poly.pdbx_seq_one_letter_code
_entity_poly.pdbx_strand_id
1 'polypeptide(L)'
;VIEKIFSTLHLQMNIYMLLIFIGAMFVVKAVAGMIIAYVTLKVRMEAETDMRQHLYKKILASRWPYLSRQKFGYLQGTLWMHVAAGASFLQAVTSLLIDTLSTIVYIGFSFFISPLFSFLTFALGALILVLSKPLFRRFKEAERKTMLYEKKMSHEINENVVGLKTIKAMNLAELVSQVVADIYEKYKMVKIKQQVLKNLVSSSFQPLGIIFMMVIFGVYSKQPGFNFATFVSVLYLIQRSFIHFERINSNLQALNSLTPHMEHLIATRQEVDRNQEQGGGLSFSFRDSFE
;
A
#
# COMPACT_ATOMS: atom_id res chain seq x y z
N VAL A 1 19.64 1.00 -32.53
CA VAL A 1 18.38 0.24 -32.39
C VAL A 1 17.28 0.87 -33.24
N ILE A 2 17.03 2.19 -33.09
CA ILE A 2 15.99 2.92 -33.84
C ILE A 2 16.27 2.84 -35.35
N GLU A 3 17.51 3.08 -35.81
CA GLU A 3 17.89 2.95 -37.21
C GLU A 3 17.63 1.53 -37.77
N LYS A 4 17.91 0.48 -36.96
CA LYS A 4 17.63 -0.90 -37.35
C LYS A 4 16.11 -1.16 -37.52
N ILE A 5 15.29 -0.58 -36.62
CA ILE A 5 13.83 -0.72 -36.72
C ILE A 5 13.31 -0.01 -37.95
N PHE A 6 13.77 1.23 -38.22
CA PHE A 6 13.38 2.00 -39.40
C PHE A 6 13.86 1.36 -40.71
N SER A 7 15.08 0.79 -40.74
CA SER A 7 15.58 0.06 -41.92
C SER A 7 14.80 -1.23 -42.19
N THR A 8 14.38 -1.95 -41.14
CA THR A 8 13.55 -3.16 -41.29
C THR A 8 12.13 -2.85 -41.76
N LEU A 9 11.59 -1.67 -41.39
CA LEU A 9 10.27 -1.20 -41.83
C LEU A 9 10.28 -0.43 -43.16
N HIS A 10 11.44 -0.30 -43.84
CA HIS A 10 11.63 0.43 -45.10
C HIS A 10 11.09 1.89 -45.07
N LEU A 11 11.13 2.52 -43.87
CA LEU A 11 10.63 3.88 -43.68
C LEU A 11 11.78 4.89 -43.77
N GLN A 12 11.62 5.94 -44.56
CA GLN A 12 12.60 7.03 -44.60
C GLN A 12 12.58 7.80 -43.28
N MET A 13 13.76 8.03 -42.70
CA MET A 13 13.92 8.79 -41.45
C MET A 13 13.51 10.26 -41.68
N ASN A 14 12.24 10.57 -41.43
CA ASN A 14 11.71 11.95 -41.41
C ASN A 14 11.34 12.28 -39.96
N ILE A 15 11.51 13.54 -39.54
CA ILE A 15 11.17 14.03 -38.21
C ILE A 15 9.70 13.76 -37.85
N TYR A 16 8.79 13.82 -38.82
CA TYR A 16 7.37 13.50 -38.61
C TYR A 16 7.14 12.03 -38.31
N MET A 17 7.83 11.11 -38.99
CA MET A 17 7.78 9.66 -38.71
C MET A 17 8.32 9.34 -37.34
N LEU A 18 9.41 9.98 -36.91
CA LEU A 18 9.95 9.82 -35.57
C LEU A 18 8.96 10.28 -34.49
N LEU A 19 8.30 11.41 -34.69
CA LEU A 19 7.27 11.90 -33.75
C LEU A 19 6.06 10.97 -33.67
N ILE A 20 5.58 10.46 -34.81
CA ILE A 20 4.49 9.47 -34.86
C ILE A 20 4.91 8.19 -34.11
N PHE A 21 6.13 7.68 -34.34
CA PHE A 21 6.64 6.50 -33.67
C PHE A 21 6.71 6.69 -32.15
N ILE A 22 7.25 7.83 -31.69
CA ILE A 22 7.27 8.18 -30.25
C ILE A 22 5.85 8.25 -29.71
N GLY A 23 4.93 8.93 -30.42
CA GLY A 23 3.52 9.01 -30.01
C GLY A 23 2.87 7.64 -29.88
N ALA A 24 3.08 6.76 -30.87
CA ALA A 24 2.59 5.38 -30.84
C ALA A 24 3.14 4.60 -29.63
N MET A 25 4.43 4.73 -29.33
CA MET A 25 5.05 4.09 -28.17
C MET A 25 4.44 4.59 -26.84
N PHE A 26 4.10 5.88 -26.73
CA PHE A 26 3.40 6.40 -25.56
C PHE A 26 1.97 5.86 -25.43
N VAL A 27 1.26 5.71 -26.55
CA VAL A 27 -0.08 5.09 -26.56
C VAL A 27 0.00 3.62 -26.11
N VAL A 28 0.93 2.84 -26.68
CA VAL A 28 1.16 1.44 -26.27
C VAL A 28 1.48 1.35 -24.78
N LYS A 29 2.35 2.23 -24.28
CA LYS A 29 2.68 2.30 -22.85
C LYS A 29 1.45 2.63 -21.99
N ALA A 30 0.60 3.57 -22.43
CA ALA A 30 -0.62 3.94 -21.70
C ALA A 30 -1.59 2.76 -21.64
N VAL A 31 -1.82 2.07 -22.77
CA VAL A 31 -2.68 0.89 -22.83
C VAL A 31 -2.12 -0.25 -21.94
N ALA A 32 -0.83 -0.53 -22.03
CA ALA A 32 -0.18 -1.52 -21.18
C ALA A 32 -0.33 -1.15 -19.68
N GLY A 33 -0.17 0.12 -19.33
CA GLY A 33 -0.39 0.62 -17.98
C GLY A 33 -1.82 0.40 -17.48
N MET A 34 -2.83 0.64 -18.33
CA MET A 34 -4.23 0.36 -18.01
C MET A 34 -4.49 -1.13 -17.78
N ILE A 35 -3.93 -1.99 -18.64
CA ILE A 35 -4.06 -3.45 -18.50
C ILE A 35 -3.43 -3.92 -17.17
N ILE A 36 -2.22 -3.46 -16.86
CA ILE A 36 -1.55 -3.81 -15.60
C ILE A 36 -2.36 -3.34 -14.40
N ALA A 37 -2.89 -2.11 -14.43
CA ALA A 37 -3.73 -1.58 -13.35
C ALA A 37 -5.00 -2.41 -13.16
N TYR A 38 -5.68 -2.77 -14.26
CA TYR A 38 -6.85 -3.63 -14.22
C TYR A 38 -6.56 -5.02 -13.64
N VAL A 39 -5.50 -5.68 -14.13
CA VAL A 39 -5.11 -7.02 -13.64
C VAL A 39 -4.75 -6.97 -12.14
N THR A 40 -3.98 -5.97 -11.73
CA THR A 40 -3.60 -5.79 -10.33
C THR A 40 -4.83 -5.59 -9.43
N LEU A 41 -5.78 -4.75 -9.88
CA LEU A 41 -7.02 -4.54 -9.14
C LEU A 41 -7.87 -5.81 -9.08
N LYS A 42 -8.00 -6.53 -10.20
CA LYS A 42 -8.74 -7.79 -10.29
C LYS A 42 -8.18 -8.83 -9.32
N VAL A 43 -6.88 -9.06 -9.35
CA VAL A 43 -6.20 -10.02 -8.45
C VAL A 43 -6.41 -9.65 -6.98
N ARG A 44 -6.32 -8.34 -6.66
CA ARG A 44 -6.60 -7.87 -5.30
C ARG A 44 -8.05 -8.14 -4.87
N MET A 45 -9.01 -7.85 -5.73
CA MET A 45 -10.44 -8.04 -5.43
C MET A 45 -10.81 -9.52 -5.32
N GLU A 46 -10.23 -10.38 -6.15
CA GLU A 46 -10.37 -11.83 -6.06
C GLU A 46 -9.81 -12.35 -4.72
N ALA A 47 -8.59 -11.96 -4.36
CA ALA A 47 -7.98 -12.34 -3.08
C ALA A 47 -8.81 -11.85 -1.88
N GLU A 48 -9.34 -10.62 -1.93
CA GLU A 48 -10.21 -10.08 -0.88
C GLU A 48 -11.50 -10.88 -0.77
N THR A 49 -12.13 -11.21 -1.89
CA THR A 49 -13.37 -11.97 -1.95
C THR A 49 -13.18 -13.39 -1.42
N ASP A 50 -12.11 -14.06 -1.84
CA ASP A 50 -11.78 -15.41 -1.40
C ASP A 50 -11.51 -15.47 0.11
N MET A 51 -10.71 -14.54 0.62
CA MET A 51 -10.45 -14.45 2.06
C MET A 51 -11.74 -14.19 2.85
N ARG A 52 -12.61 -13.31 2.34
CA ARG A 52 -13.90 -12.98 3.00
C ARG A 52 -14.84 -14.17 3.02
N GLN A 53 -15.04 -14.83 1.87
CA GLN A 53 -15.88 -16.00 1.76
C GLN A 53 -15.39 -17.16 2.62
N HIS A 54 -14.08 -17.40 2.61
CA HIS A 54 -13.47 -18.47 3.37
C HIS A 54 -13.60 -18.25 4.89
N LEU A 55 -13.31 -17.02 5.35
CA LEU A 55 -13.49 -16.66 6.76
C LEU A 55 -14.96 -16.71 7.19
N TYR A 56 -15.87 -16.19 6.36
CA TYR A 56 -17.31 -16.22 6.64
C TYR A 56 -17.83 -17.64 6.76
N LYS A 57 -17.47 -18.55 5.82
CA LYS A 57 -17.81 -19.96 5.89
C LYS A 57 -17.32 -20.63 7.18
N LYS A 58 -16.08 -20.31 7.60
CA LYS A 58 -15.52 -20.84 8.84
C LYS A 58 -16.22 -20.29 10.09
N ILE A 59 -16.62 -19.01 10.09
CA ILE A 59 -17.40 -18.43 11.19
C ILE A 59 -18.75 -19.16 11.30
N LEU A 60 -19.44 -19.39 10.19
CA LEU A 60 -20.73 -20.12 10.20
C LEU A 60 -20.59 -21.57 10.69
N ALA A 61 -19.46 -22.21 10.47
CA ALA A 61 -19.16 -23.56 10.93
C ALA A 61 -18.57 -23.60 12.36
N SER A 62 -18.53 -22.48 13.08
CA SER A 62 -18.02 -22.42 14.45
C SER A 62 -19.09 -22.76 15.48
N ARG A 63 -18.67 -23.34 16.62
CA ARG A 63 -19.54 -23.73 17.71
C ARG A 63 -20.33 -22.55 18.28
N TRP A 64 -21.61 -22.73 18.53
CA TRP A 64 -22.50 -21.73 19.10
C TRP A 64 -21.97 -21.04 20.38
N PRO A 65 -21.39 -21.75 21.38
CA PRO A 65 -20.86 -21.11 22.59
C PRO A 65 -19.69 -20.14 22.32
N TYR A 66 -18.96 -20.29 21.21
CA TYR A 66 -17.94 -19.33 20.77
C TYR A 66 -18.63 -18.11 20.13
N LEU A 67 -19.56 -18.32 19.21
CA LEU A 67 -20.24 -17.24 18.49
C LEU A 67 -21.05 -16.34 19.43
N SER A 68 -21.74 -16.91 20.40
CA SER A 68 -22.57 -16.18 21.37
C SER A 68 -21.76 -15.25 22.30
N ARG A 69 -20.46 -15.51 22.47
CA ARG A 69 -19.54 -14.66 23.25
C ARG A 69 -18.92 -13.56 22.42
N GLN A 70 -18.96 -13.65 21.09
CA GLN A 70 -18.41 -12.65 20.20
C GLN A 70 -19.36 -11.46 20.05
N LYS A 71 -18.81 -10.26 20.17
CA LYS A 71 -19.59 -9.05 19.85
C LYS A 71 -19.84 -9.01 18.34
N PHE A 72 -21.10 -8.82 17.92
CA PHE A 72 -21.47 -8.75 16.50
C PHE A 72 -20.61 -7.76 15.69
N GLY A 73 -20.36 -6.57 16.25
CA GLY A 73 -19.50 -5.56 15.61
C GLY A 73 -18.04 -6.01 15.42
N TYR A 74 -17.54 -6.94 16.25
CA TYR A 74 -16.18 -7.50 16.09
C TYR A 74 -16.10 -8.39 14.85
N LEU A 75 -17.02 -9.32 14.68
CA LEU A 75 -17.06 -10.20 13.51
C LEU A 75 -17.29 -9.41 12.21
N GLN A 76 -18.22 -8.46 12.25
CA GLN A 76 -18.51 -7.57 11.12
C GLN A 76 -17.28 -6.75 10.74
N GLY A 77 -16.61 -6.12 11.72
CA GLY A 77 -15.39 -5.35 11.51
C GLY A 77 -14.26 -6.19 10.93
N THR A 78 -14.12 -7.43 11.39
CA THR A 78 -13.11 -8.36 10.88
C THR A 78 -13.37 -8.73 9.42
N LEU A 79 -14.61 -9.12 9.07
CA LEU A 79 -14.98 -9.49 7.71
C LEU A 79 -14.90 -8.33 6.72
N TRP A 80 -15.16 -7.10 7.18
CA TRP A 80 -15.23 -5.96 6.29
C TRP A 80 -13.90 -5.20 6.22
N MET A 81 -13.36 -4.80 7.34
CA MET A 81 -12.19 -3.92 7.41
C MET A 81 -10.87 -4.69 7.42
N HIS A 82 -10.73 -5.73 8.25
CA HIS A 82 -9.47 -6.43 8.39
C HIS A 82 -9.16 -7.33 7.18
N VAL A 83 -10.18 -7.93 6.53
CA VAL A 83 -9.99 -8.69 5.28
C VAL A 83 -9.56 -7.76 4.14
N ALA A 84 -10.20 -6.59 3.98
CA ALA A 84 -9.80 -5.61 2.97
C ALA A 84 -8.36 -5.07 3.21
N ALA A 85 -8.00 -4.85 4.47
CA ALA A 85 -6.63 -4.49 4.86
C ALA A 85 -5.63 -5.62 4.57
N GLY A 86 -6.01 -6.89 4.79
CA GLY A 86 -5.21 -8.06 4.43
C GLY A 86 -4.93 -8.17 2.93
N ALA A 87 -5.94 -7.95 2.08
CA ALA A 87 -5.76 -7.90 0.63
C ALA A 87 -4.86 -6.73 0.20
N SER A 88 -5.01 -5.58 0.87
CA SER A 88 -4.14 -4.42 0.64
C SER A 88 -2.68 -4.68 1.08
N PHE A 89 -2.47 -5.46 2.14
CA PHE A 89 -1.14 -5.89 2.57
C PHE A 89 -0.46 -6.75 1.51
N LEU A 90 -1.15 -7.74 0.94
CA LEU A 90 -0.63 -8.57 -0.15
C LEU A 90 -0.28 -7.71 -1.38
N GLN A 91 -1.13 -6.74 -1.72
CA GLN A 91 -0.85 -5.80 -2.80
C GLN A 91 0.40 -4.96 -2.52
N ALA A 92 0.58 -4.46 -1.30
CA ALA A 92 1.76 -3.68 -0.92
C ALA A 92 3.05 -4.51 -1.01
N VAL A 93 3.02 -5.80 -0.61
CA VAL A 93 4.14 -6.73 -0.78
C VAL A 93 4.47 -6.92 -2.26
N THR A 94 3.47 -7.19 -3.10
CA THR A 94 3.66 -7.36 -4.55
C THR A 94 4.23 -6.09 -5.19
N SER A 95 3.69 -4.92 -4.84
CA SER A 95 4.19 -3.63 -5.33
C SER A 95 5.63 -3.37 -4.90
N LEU A 96 5.98 -3.72 -3.65
CA LEU A 96 7.35 -3.60 -3.14
C LEU A 96 8.32 -4.46 -3.95
N LEU A 97 7.95 -5.70 -4.27
CA LEU A 97 8.77 -6.60 -5.10
C LEU A 97 8.95 -6.02 -6.51
N ILE A 98 7.88 -5.56 -7.14
CA ILE A 98 7.93 -4.96 -8.49
C ILE A 98 8.81 -3.71 -8.50
N ASP A 99 8.65 -2.81 -7.54
CA ASP A 99 9.43 -1.58 -7.47
C ASP A 99 10.92 -1.86 -7.17
N THR A 100 11.20 -2.87 -6.35
CA THR A 100 12.57 -3.31 -6.07
C THR A 100 13.25 -3.90 -7.31
N LEU A 101 12.57 -4.81 -8.01
CA LEU A 101 13.06 -5.38 -9.27
C LEU A 101 13.25 -4.30 -10.34
N SER A 102 12.30 -3.36 -10.47
CA SER A 102 12.41 -2.23 -11.38
C SER A 102 13.62 -1.37 -11.07
N THR A 103 13.86 -1.09 -9.80
CA THR A 103 15.04 -0.33 -9.34
C THR A 103 16.34 -1.03 -9.75
N ILE A 104 16.44 -2.35 -9.52
CA ILE A 104 17.60 -3.15 -9.90
C ILE A 104 17.84 -3.08 -11.41
N VAL A 105 16.75 -3.19 -12.20
CA VAL A 105 16.84 -3.11 -13.68
C VAL A 105 17.32 -1.72 -14.12
N TYR A 106 16.73 -0.64 -13.61
CA TYR A 106 17.13 0.74 -13.99
C TYR A 106 18.57 1.06 -13.57
N ILE A 107 18.98 0.66 -12.37
CA ILE A 107 20.36 0.83 -11.90
C ILE A 107 21.32 -0.04 -12.72
N GLY A 108 20.92 -1.28 -13.04
CA GLY A 108 21.70 -2.17 -13.88
C GLY A 108 21.94 -1.58 -15.28
N PHE A 109 20.89 -1.11 -15.96
CA PHE A 109 21.05 -0.42 -17.25
C PHE A 109 21.89 0.84 -17.15
N SER A 110 21.71 1.64 -16.08
CA SER A 110 22.54 2.80 -15.83
C SER A 110 24.02 2.43 -15.66
N PHE A 111 24.30 1.29 -15.02
CA PHE A 111 25.65 0.79 -14.81
C PHE A 111 26.38 0.46 -16.12
N PHE A 112 25.67 -0.10 -17.11
CA PHE A 112 26.24 -0.35 -18.44
C PHE A 112 26.58 0.92 -19.20
N ILE A 113 25.86 2.03 -18.96
CA ILE A 113 26.13 3.32 -19.62
C ILE A 113 27.22 4.07 -18.87
N SER A 114 27.13 4.15 -17.55
CA SER A 114 28.10 4.87 -16.71
C SER A 114 28.14 4.29 -15.29
N PRO A 115 29.16 3.45 -14.97
CA PRO A 115 29.30 2.81 -13.67
C PRO A 115 29.38 3.81 -12.50
N LEU A 116 30.07 4.92 -12.72
CA LEU A 116 30.26 5.95 -11.69
C LEU A 116 28.92 6.59 -11.26
N PHE A 117 28.08 7.00 -12.22
CA PHE A 117 26.80 7.63 -11.91
C PHE A 117 25.82 6.64 -11.30
N SER A 118 25.85 5.38 -11.71
CA SER A 118 25.03 4.33 -11.15
C SER A 118 25.37 4.06 -9.70
N PHE A 119 26.65 3.97 -9.38
CA PHE A 119 27.12 3.81 -8.01
C PHE A 119 26.71 5.00 -7.12
N LEU A 120 26.91 6.24 -7.61
CA LEU A 120 26.49 7.44 -6.90
C LEU A 120 24.97 7.48 -6.66
N THR A 121 24.18 7.10 -7.67
CA THR A 121 22.71 7.04 -7.56
C THR A 121 22.28 6.02 -6.51
N PHE A 122 22.87 4.84 -6.53
CA PHE A 122 22.60 3.78 -5.54
C PHE A 122 23.00 4.23 -4.14
N ALA A 123 24.22 4.80 -3.99
CA ALA A 123 24.70 5.28 -2.70
C ALA A 123 23.82 6.39 -2.13
N LEU A 124 23.38 7.34 -2.96
CA LEU A 124 22.47 8.40 -2.53
C LEU A 124 21.08 7.85 -2.17
N GLY A 125 20.52 6.94 -2.98
CA GLY A 125 19.25 6.28 -2.68
C GLY A 125 19.30 5.51 -1.36
N ALA A 126 20.36 4.74 -1.13
CA ALA A 126 20.59 4.04 0.12
C ALA A 126 20.77 5.00 1.31
N LEU A 127 21.50 6.09 1.12
CA LEU A 127 21.68 7.13 2.13
C LEU A 127 20.35 7.76 2.54
N ILE A 128 19.50 8.11 1.58
CA ILE A 128 18.16 8.66 1.84
C ILE A 128 17.33 7.66 2.65
N LEU A 129 17.33 6.38 2.28
CA LEU A 129 16.60 5.34 3.02
C LEU A 129 17.11 5.21 4.47
N VAL A 130 18.43 5.29 4.68
CA VAL A 130 19.02 5.25 6.02
C VAL A 130 18.65 6.49 6.83
N LEU A 131 18.74 7.67 6.25
CA LEU A 131 18.36 8.93 6.90
C LEU A 131 16.85 9.02 7.21
N SER A 132 16.04 8.30 6.46
CA SER A 132 14.59 8.21 6.70
C SER A 132 14.21 7.33 7.89
N LYS A 133 15.10 6.46 8.40
CA LYS A 133 14.81 5.54 9.52
C LYS A 133 14.23 6.22 10.77
N PRO A 134 14.76 7.37 11.27
CA PRO A 134 14.19 8.03 12.44
C PRO A 134 12.78 8.59 12.18
N LEU A 135 12.50 9.03 10.94
CA LEU A 135 11.16 9.45 10.53
C LEU A 135 10.19 8.26 10.52
N PHE A 136 10.64 7.08 10.06
CA PHE A 136 9.84 5.85 10.12
C PHE A 136 9.44 5.46 11.53
N ARG A 137 10.35 5.59 12.50
CA ARG A 137 10.04 5.31 13.90
C ARG A 137 8.95 6.25 14.42
N ARG A 138 9.09 7.56 14.16
CA ARG A 138 8.07 8.57 14.53
C ARG A 138 6.73 8.33 13.82
N PHE A 139 6.76 7.93 12.55
CA PHE A 139 5.57 7.55 11.80
C PHE A 139 4.87 6.35 12.45
N LYS A 140 5.61 5.29 12.79
CA LYS A 140 5.07 4.09 13.45
C LYS A 140 4.46 4.39 14.82
N GLU A 141 5.07 5.30 15.59
CA GLU A 141 4.49 5.75 16.86
C GLU A 141 3.20 6.53 16.67
N ALA A 142 3.15 7.44 15.67
CA ALA A 142 1.94 8.16 15.30
C ALA A 142 0.83 7.21 14.82
N GLU A 143 1.17 6.20 14.03
CA GLU A 143 0.26 5.14 13.58
C GLU A 143 -0.36 4.39 14.76
N ARG A 144 0.47 3.92 15.71
CA ARG A 144 -0.03 3.26 16.93
C ARG A 144 -1.01 4.15 17.71
N LYS A 145 -0.70 5.44 17.85
CA LYS A 145 -1.61 6.39 18.52
C LYS A 145 -2.92 6.57 17.74
N THR A 146 -2.84 6.67 16.42
CA THR A 146 -4.03 6.73 15.54
C THR A 146 -4.93 5.53 15.77
N MET A 147 -4.37 4.31 15.74
CA MET A 147 -5.12 3.08 15.99
C MET A 147 -5.76 3.02 17.39
N LEU A 148 -5.05 3.52 18.43
CA LEU A 148 -5.62 3.59 19.77
C LEU A 148 -6.83 4.52 19.84
N TYR A 149 -6.76 5.68 19.18
CA TYR A 149 -7.89 6.60 19.13
C TYR A 149 -9.03 6.06 18.25
N GLU A 150 -8.74 5.40 17.13
CA GLU A 150 -9.75 4.72 16.29
C GLU A 150 -10.50 3.64 17.09
N LYS A 151 -9.77 2.83 17.85
CA LYS A 151 -10.37 1.81 18.73
C LYS A 151 -11.23 2.44 19.82
N LYS A 152 -10.72 3.48 20.48
CA LYS A 152 -11.46 4.21 21.53
C LYS A 152 -12.72 4.82 20.96
N MET A 153 -12.63 5.49 19.82
CA MET A 153 -13.74 6.11 19.13
C MET A 153 -14.83 5.09 18.73
N SER A 154 -14.41 3.96 18.17
CA SER A 154 -15.32 2.87 17.81
C SER A 154 -16.02 2.30 19.05
N HIS A 155 -15.32 2.18 20.17
CA HIS A 155 -15.89 1.71 21.44
C HIS A 155 -16.94 2.72 21.96
N GLU A 156 -16.61 4.01 22.07
CA GLU A 156 -17.51 5.05 22.56
C GLU A 156 -18.76 5.15 21.67
N ILE A 157 -18.61 5.15 20.35
CA ILE A 157 -19.75 5.18 19.44
C ILE A 157 -20.66 3.97 19.66
N ASN A 158 -20.07 2.76 19.77
CA ASN A 158 -20.86 1.54 19.97
C ASN A 158 -21.60 1.57 21.31
N GLU A 159 -20.96 1.97 22.41
CA GLU A 159 -21.62 2.11 23.71
C GLU A 159 -22.74 3.16 23.68
N ASN A 160 -22.51 4.30 23.03
CA ASN A 160 -23.51 5.35 22.89
C ASN A 160 -24.71 4.91 22.02
N VAL A 161 -24.50 4.14 20.96
CA VAL A 161 -25.57 3.60 20.13
C VAL A 161 -26.39 2.58 20.90
N VAL A 162 -25.75 1.68 21.66
CA VAL A 162 -26.42 0.70 22.52
C VAL A 162 -27.21 1.40 23.64
N GLY A 163 -26.61 2.43 24.25
CA GLY A 163 -27.20 3.22 25.34
C GLY A 163 -28.11 4.37 24.89
N LEU A 164 -28.41 4.52 23.59
CA LEU A 164 -29.09 5.69 23.02
C LEU A 164 -30.43 6.03 23.68
N LYS A 165 -31.20 5.00 24.04
CA LYS A 165 -32.48 5.17 24.75
C LYS A 165 -32.28 5.85 26.11
N THR A 166 -31.27 5.39 26.86
CA THR A 166 -30.92 5.94 28.20
C THR A 166 -30.38 7.37 28.05
N ILE A 167 -29.49 7.62 27.10
CA ILE A 167 -28.92 8.95 26.84
C ILE A 167 -30.03 9.94 26.53
N LYS A 168 -31.03 9.58 25.72
CA LYS A 168 -32.17 10.43 25.41
C LYS A 168 -33.12 10.60 26.59
N ALA A 169 -33.41 9.53 27.34
CA ALA A 169 -34.29 9.61 28.51
C ALA A 169 -33.72 10.49 29.62
N MET A 170 -32.39 10.52 29.79
CA MET A 170 -31.68 11.31 30.77
C MET A 170 -31.28 12.71 30.26
N ASN A 171 -31.57 13.03 29.01
CA ASN A 171 -31.19 14.30 28.35
C ASN A 171 -29.66 14.57 28.36
N LEU A 172 -28.85 13.51 28.22
CA LEU A 172 -27.40 13.57 28.27
C LEU A 172 -26.73 13.71 26.87
N ALA A 173 -27.52 13.96 25.82
CA ALA A 173 -27.03 13.97 24.43
C ALA A 173 -25.87 14.99 24.23
N GLU A 174 -25.98 16.17 24.80
CA GLU A 174 -24.95 17.23 24.69
C GLU A 174 -23.64 16.80 25.38
N LEU A 175 -23.73 16.29 26.61
CA LEU A 175 -22.56 15.82 27.37
C LEU A 175 -21.83 14.69 26.64
N VAL A 176 -22.56 13.70 26.13
CA VAL A 176 -21.99 12.58 25.36
C VAL A 176 -21.36 13.07 24.06
N SER A 177 -22.00 14.01 23.36
CA SER A 177 -21.45 14.63 22.15
C SER A 177 -20.11 15.32 22.40
N GLN A 178 -19.99 16.08 23.53
CA GLN A 178 -18.75 16.74 23.90
C GLN A 178 -17.61 15.75 24.21
N VAL A 179 -17.89 14.65 24.90
CA VAL A 179 -16.90 13.58 25.16
C VAL A 179 -16.38 12.98 23.88
N VAL A 180 -17.27 12.67 22.92
CA VAL A 180 -16.89 12.12 21.62
C VAL A 180 -16.12 13.16 20.80
N ALA A 181 -16.53 14.42 20.84
CA ALA A 181 -15.84 15.52 20.15
C ALA A 181 -14.37 15.67 20.61
N ASP A 182 -14.09 15.57 21.92
CA ASP A 182 -12.72 15.60 22.45
C ASP A 182 -11.86 14.45 21.91
N ILE A 183 -12.43 13.25 21.80
CA ILE A 183 -11.73 12.09 21.22
C ILE A 183 -11.44 12.34 19.74
N TYR A 184 -12.39 12.91 18.97
CA TYR A 184 -12.21 13.25 17.57
C TYR A 184 -11.10 14.30 17.37
N GLU A 185 -11.05 15.32 18.20
CA GLU A 185 -10.01 16.35 18.14
C GLU A 185 -8.61 15.75 18.38
N LYS A 186 -8.47 14.88 19.38
CA LYS A 186 -7.22 14.18 19.66
C LYS A 186 -6.81 13.26 18.51
N TYR A 187 -7.77 12.52 17.95
CA TYR A 187 -7.56 11.69 16.76
C TYR A 187 -7.08 12.52 15.57
N LYS A 188 -7.78 13.63 15.27
CA LYS A 188 -7.45 14.55 14.18
C LYS A 188 -6.00 15.04 14.28
N MET A 189 -5.58 15.50 15.46
CA MET A 189 -4.22 15.99 15.68
C MET A 189 -3.15 14.91 15.40
N VAL A 190 -3.39 13.70 15.88
CA VAL A 190 -2.45 12.59 15.65
C VAL A 190 -2.44 12.17 14.17
N LYS A 191 -3.62 12.14 13.53
CA LYS A 191 -3.77 11.79 12.11
C LYS A 191 -3.09 12.79 11.19
N ILE A 192 -3.24 14.08 11.47
CA ILE A 192 -2.52 15.14 10.73
C ILE A 192 -1.01 14.95 10.89
N LYS A 193 -0.51 14.75 12.11
CA LYS A 193 0.92 14.53 12.36
C LYS A 193 1.45 13.31 11.59
N GLN A 194 0.72 12.21 11.61
CA GLN A 194 1.02 11.00 10.86
C GLN A 194 1.14 11.29 9.36
N GLN A 195 0.13 11.97 8.79
CA GLN A 195 0.10 12.27 7.35
C GLN A 195 1.20 13.25 6.92
N VAL A 196 1.50 14.24 7.76
CA VAL A 196 2.61 15.18 7.52
C VAL A 196 3.95 14.44 7.52
N LEU A 197 4.20 13.55 8.48
CA LEU A 197 5.42 12.74 8.53
C LEU A 197 5.55 11.84 7.29
N LYS A 198 4.45 11.24 6.84
CA LYS A 198 4.41 10.44 5.61
C LYS A 198 4.78 11.28 4.39
N ASN A 199 4.13 12.43 4.23
CA ASN A 199 4.32 13.30 3.09
C ASN A 199 5.74 13.91 3.06
N LEU A 200 6.30 14.30 4.23
CA LEU A 200 7.67 14.82 4.32
C LEU A 200 8.69 13.84 3.74
N VAL A 201 8.57 12.55 4.08
CA VAL A 201 9.49 11.55 3.55
C VAL A 201 9.28 11.36 2.05
N SER A 202 8.04 11.12 1.61
CA SER A 202 7.74 10.86 0.19
C SER A 202 8.10 12.05 -0.71
N SER A 203 7.77 13.27 -0.28
CA SER A 203 8.04 14.48 -1.08
C SER A 203 9.51 14.88 -1.13
N SER A 204 10.38 14.31 -0.27
CA SER A 204 11.82 14.64 -0.27
C SER A 204 12.60 13.98 -1.40
N PHE A 205 12.13 12.84 -1.93
CA PHE A 205 12.87 12.08 -2.94
C PHE A 205 13.01 12.85 -4.25
N GLN A 206 11.96 13.50 -4.73
CA GLN A 206 11.97 14.20 -6.02
C GLN A 206 12.90 15.42 -6.03
N PRO A 207 12.84 16.37 -5.06
CA PRO A 207 13.79 17.49 -5.01
C PRO A 207 15.25 17.04 -4.85
N LEU A 208 15.49 16.02 -4.03
CA LEU A 208 16.85 15.47 -3.84
C LEU A 208 17.37 14.85 -5.13
N GLY A 209 16.52 14.14 -5.87
CA GLY A 209 16.86 13.63 -7.19
C GLY A 209 17.23 14.73 -8.19
N ILE A 210 16.47 15.84 -8.22
CA ILE A 210 16.75 16.98 -9.11
C ILE A 210 18.06 17.66 -8.71
N ILE A 211 18.28 17.93 -7.42
CA ILE A 211 19.53 18.53 -6.93
C ILE A 211 20.72 17.64 -7.30
N PHE A 212 20.60 16.33 -7.11
CA PHE A 212 21.62 15.37 -7.49
C PHE A 212 21.93 15.42 -8.99
N MET A 213 20.90 15.49 -9.84
CA MET A 213 21.07 15.63 -11.28
C MET A 213 21.79 16.94 -11.66
N MET A 214 21.47 18.05 -10.99
CA MET A 214 22.13 19.33 -11.21
C MET A 214 23.62 19.27 -10.84
N VAL A 215 23.96 18.64 -9.71
CA VAL A 215 25.34 18.44 -9.27
C VAL A 215 26.13 17.60 -10.27
N ILE A 216 25.54 16.48 -10.72
CA ILE A 216 26.16 15.62 -11.74
C ILE A 216 26.41 16.41 -13.03
N PHE A 217 25.43 17.19 -13.49
CA PHE A 217 25.58 18.02 -14.67
C PHE A 217 26.74 19.03 -14.53
N GLY A 218 26.79 19.75 -13.40
CA GLY A 218 27.83 20.73 -13.13
C GLY A 218 29.26 20.16 -13.14
N VAL A 219 29.39 18.92 -12.67
CA VAL A 219 30.70 18.21 -12.63
C VAL A 219 31.03 17.62 -14.00
N TYR A 220 30.07 16.94 -14.62
CA TYR A 220 30.32 16.15 -15.83
C TYR A 220 30.40 16.99 -17.11
N SER A 221 29.67 18.13 -17.18
CA SER A 221 29.70 19.05 -18.32
C SER A 221 31.07 19.64 -18.63
N LYS A 222 31.97 19.65 -17.62
CA LYS A 222 33.33 20.18 -17.75
C LYS A 222 34.38 19.13 -18.15
N GLN A 223 34.00 17.85 -18.27
CA GLN A 223 34.94 16.78 -18.62
C GLN A 223 35.14 16.69 -20.14
N PRO A 224 36.41 16.46 -20.58
CA PRO A 224 36.68 16.18 -21.99
C PRO A 224 35.97 14.89 -22.41
N GLY A 225 35.19 14.93 -23.51
CA GLY A 225 34.37 13.81 -23.99
C GLY A 225 32.92 13.83 -23.52
N PHE A 226 32.42 14.93 -22.99
CA PHE A 226 31.01 15.09 -22.64
C PHE A 226 30.11 14.84 -23.84
N ASN A 227 29.24 13.82 -23.72
CA ASN A 227 28.22 13.53 -24.72
C ASN A 227 26.84 13.81 -24.13
N PHE A 228 26.15 14.80 -24.67
CA PHE A 228 24.85 15.25 -24.20
C PHE A 228 23.78 14.14 -24.28
N ALA A 229 23.77 13.32 -25.34
CA ALA A 229 22.79 12.24 -25.51
C ALA A 229 22.96 11.14 -24.44
N THR A 230 24.20 10.76 -24.16
CA THR A 230 24.54 9.82 -23.07
C THR A 230 24.12 10.38 -21.71
N PHE A 231 24.40 11.66 -21.49
CA PHE A 231 24.02 12.34 -20.25
C PHE A 231 22.50 12.36 -20.03
N VAL A 232 21.72 12.73 -21.05
CA VAL A 232 20.24 12.73 -20.98
C VAL A 232 19.69 11.32 -20.72
N SER A 233 20.30 10.29 -21.33
CA SER A 233 19.91 8.89 -21.09
C SER A 233 20.15 8.47 -19.64
N VAL A 234 21.31 8.81 -19.08
CA VAL A 234 21.65 8.54 -17.68
C VAL A 234 20.72 9.33 -16.73
N LEU A 235 20.45 10.59 -17.03
CA LEU A 235 19.51 11.41 -16.27
C LEU A 235 18.12 10.76 -16.18
N TYR A 236 17.61 10.28 -17.30
CA TYR A 236 16.32 9.58 -17.34
C TYR A 236 16.32 8.34 -16.44
N LEU A 237 17.37 7.52 -16.51
CA LEU A 237 17.49 6.31 -15.68
C LEU A 237 17.62 6.65 -14.18
N ILE A 238 18.35 7.69 -13.85
CA ILE A 238 18.47 8.20 -12.47
C ILE A 238 17.10 8.65 -11.96
N GLN A 239 16.38 9.48 -12.73
CA GLN A 239 15.05 9.95 -12.36
C GLN A 239 14.08 8.77 -12.13
N ARG A 240 14.14 7.76 -12.99
CA ARG A 240 13.32 6.54 -12.82
C ARG A 240 13.68 5.78 -11.54
N SER A 241 14.95 5.65 -11.23
CA SER A 241 15.40 5.01 -9.99
C SER A 241 14.87 5.74 -8.75
N PHE A 242 14.90 7.08 -8.74
CA PHE A 242 14.35 7.87 -7.63
C PHE A 242 12.84 7.70 -7.46
N ILE A 243 12.07 7.62 -8.55
CA ILE A 243 10.63 7.34 -8.48
C ILE A 243 10.37 5.96 -7.84
N HIS A 244 11.15 4.95 -8.18
CA HIS A 244 11.01 3.63 -7.57
C HIS A 244 11.49 3.60 -6.12
N PHE A 245 12.53 4.34 -5.74
CA PHE A 245 12.91 4.52 -4.34
C PHE A 245 11.79 5.14 -3.50
N GLU A 246 11.12 6.17 -4.02
CA GLU A 246 9.95 6.77 -3.38
C GLU A 246 8.82 5.74 -3.19
N ARG A 247 8.52 4.95 -4.23
CA ARG A 247 7.49 3.91 -4.18
C ARG A 247 7.85 2.80 -3.19
N ILE A 248 9.10 2.33 -3.18
CA ILE A 248 9.60 1.36 -2.19
C ILE A 248 9.36 1.89 -0.78
N ASN A 249 9.72 3.15 -0.53
CA ASN A 249 9.50 3.79 0.76
C ASN A 249 7.99 3.88 1.11
N SER A 250 7.14 4.26 0.17
CA SER A 250 5.69 4.32 0.35
C SER A 250 5.08 2.94 0.64
N ASN A 251 5.53 1.90 -0.08
CA ASN A 251 5.09 0.52 0.14
C ASN A 251 5.53 -0.02 1.51
N LEU A 252 6.75 0.30 1.96
CA LEU A 252 7.22 -0.05 3.31
C LEU A 252 6.36 0.61 4.40
N GLN A 253 5.96 1.87 4.21
CA GLN A 253 5.05 2.56 5.12
C GLN A 253 3.65 1.90 5.12
N ALA A 254 3.12 1.56 3.94
CA ALA A 254 1.86 0.87 3.81
C ALA A 254 1.87 -0.50 4.51
N LEU A 255 2.94 -1.28 4.36
CA LEU A 255 3.11 -2.55 5.07
C LEU A 255 3.10 -2.35 6.59
N ASN A 256 3.83 -1.35 7.09
CA ASN A 256 3.86 -1.06 8.53
C ASN A 256 2.47 -0.69 9.07
N SER A 257 1.66 0.06 8.30
CA SER A 257 0.31 0.44 8.73
C SER A 257 -0.69 -0.71 8.62
N LEU A 258 -0.50 -1.63 7.69
CA LEU A 258 -1.39 -2.76 7.46
C LEU A 258 -1.05 -4.00 8.32
N THR A 259 0.17 -4.08 8.87
CA THR A 259 0.63 -5.21 9.70
C THR A 259 -0.31 -5.52 10.86
N PRO A 260 -0.78 -4.55 11.68
CA PRO A 260 -1.67 -4.87 12.79
C PRO A 260 -3.03 -5.44 12.35
N HIS A 261 -3.54 -4.99 11.20
CA HIS A 261 -4.78 -5.54 10.64
C HIS A 261 -4.57 -6.99 10.18
N MET A 262 -3.42 -7.30 9.61
CA MET A 262 -3.07 -8.65 9.18
C MET A 262 -2.87 -9.59 10.39
N GLU A 263 -2.19 -9.12 11.44
CA GLU A 263 -2.03 -9.85 12.71
C GLU A 263 -3.40 -10.19 13.33
N HIS A 264 -4.31 -9.20 13.36
CA HIS A 264 -5.67 -9.39 13.85
C HIS A 264 -6.44 -10.42 13.00
N LEU A 265 -6.34 -10.35 11.68
CA LEU A 265 -6.99 -11.30 10.77
C LEU A 265 -6.49 -12.73 10.99
N ILE A 266 -5.17 -12.90 11.13
CA ILE A 266 -4.55 -14.20 11.42
C ILE A 266 -5.00 -14.74 12.78
N ALA A 267 -5.00 -13.91 13.83
CA ALA A 267 -5.45 -14.29 15.16
C ALA A 267 -6.92 -14.74 15.17
N THR A 268 -7.79 -13.95 14.54
CA THR A 268 -9.22 -14.29 14.42
C THR A 268 -9.41 -15.59 13.65
N ARG A 269 -8.68 -15.79 12.55
CA ARG A 269 -8.75 -17.04 11.77
C ARG A 269 -8.34 -18.23 12.63
N GLN A 270 -7.27 -18.12 13.41
CA GLN A 270 -6.81 -19.20 14.30
C GLN A 270 -7.83 -19.50 15.41
N GLU A 271 -8.48 -18.48 15.98
CA GLU A 271 -9.56 -18.68 16.97
C GLU A 271 -10.76 -19.40 16.36
N VAL A 272 -11.19 -18.96 15.19
CA VAL A 272 -12.29 -19.57 14.45
C VAL A 272 -11.95 -21.03 14.10
N ASP A 273 -10.72 -21.32 13.66
CA ASP A 273 -10.25 -22.69 13.33
C ASP A 273 -10.24 -23.61 14.56
N ARG A 274 -9.88 -23.09 15.74
CA ARG A 274 -9.92 -23.87 17.01
C ARG A 274 -11.33 -24.17 17.51
N ASN A 275 -12.31 -23.35 17.11
CA ASN A 275 -13.68 -23.43 17.57
C ASN A 275 -14.64 -23.98 16.49
N GLN A 276 -14.13 -24.73 15.49
CA GLN A 276 -14.99 -25.39 14.51
C GLN A 276 -15.86 -26.47 15.15
N GLU A 277 -17.10 -26.62 14.66
CA GLU A 277 -17.95 -27.74 15.03
C GLU A 277 -17.33 -29.05 14.53
N GLN A 278 -17.16 -30.00 15.42
CA GLN A 278 -16.80 -31.35 15.02
C GLN A 278 -18.08 -32.03 14.57
N GLY A 279 -18.17 -32.37 13.29
CA GLY A 279 -19.32 -33.12 12.77
C GLY A 279 -19.56 -34.36 13.59
N GLY A 280 -20.76 -34.48 14.17
CA GLY A 280 -21.18 -35.65 14.92
C GLY A 280 -21.34 -36.84 13.99
N GLY A 281 -20.71 -37.97 14.34
CA GLY A 281 -20.81 -39.20 13.56
C GLY A 281 -22.14 -39.98 13.72
N LEU A 282 -23.15 -39.39 14.32
CA LEU A 282 -24.45 -40.01 14.48
C LEU A 282 -25.38 -39.57 13.31
N SER A 283 -25.85 -40.54 12.54
CA SER A 283 -26.89 -40.28 11.53
C SER A 283 -28.22 -39.97 12.25
N PHE A 284 -28.72 -38.75 12.06
CA PHE A 284 -30.04 -38.37 12.51
C PHE A 284 -31.06 -38.85 11.48
N SER A 285 -31.96 -39.75 11.89
CA SER A 285 -33.14 -40.10 11.07
C SER A 285 -34.37 -39.44 11.69
N PHE A 286 -35.01 -38.55 10.92
CA PHE A 286 -36.31 -37.99 11.32
C PHE A 286 -37.36 -39.05 11.28
N ARG A 287 -38.05 -39.34 12.40
CA ARG A 287 -39.27 -40.09 12.49
C ARG A 287 -40.44 -39.12 12.67
N ASP A 288 -41.52 -39.37 12.02
CA ASP A 288 -42.65 -38.49 11.67
C ASP A 288 -43.27 -37.59 12.77
N SER A 289 -42.82 -37.55 13.99
CA SER A 289 -43.31 -36.62 15.03
C SER A 289 -42.26 -36.31 16.09
N PHE A 290 -42.26 -35.05 16.60
CA PHE A 290 -41.70 -34.70 17.90
C PHE A 290 -42.77 -34.96 18.96
N GLU A 291 -42.58 -35.91 19.85
CA GLU A 291 -43.31 -35.99 21.11
C GLU A 291 -42.62 -35.12 22.17
#